data_b6f0ffd715000a709702c97bd9bf2959
#
_entry.id   b6f0ffd715000a709702c97bd9bf2959
#
_cell.length_a   1.000
_cell.length_b   1.000
_cell.length_c   1.000
_cell.angle_alpha   90.00
_cell.angle_beta   90.00
_cell.angle_gamma   90.00
#
_symmetry.space_group_name_H-M   'P 1'
#
loop_
_entity.id
_entity.type
_entity.pdbx_description
1 polymer ?
#
loop_
_entity_poly.entity_id
_entity_poly.type
_entity_poly.pdbx_seq_one_letter_code
_entity_poly.pdbx_strand_id
1 'polypeptide(L)'
;MTNIFKDSRRDLRERAFQTLFALEFGGEALEQAHFAYTYDKPIDEETEVDVPAFLLSLVTGVREELAQLDSQIEEKLKEGWSLSRLIVTDRILLRLGLYEITSFEETPGRVAINEIIEIAKKYSDETSAKFINGVLSQFVIDEA
;
A
#
# COMPACT_ATOMS: atom_id res chain seq x y z
N MET A 1 -11.99 19.91 9.16
CA MET A 1 -12.87 19.14 10.05
C MET A 1 -12.11 17.99 10.71
N THR A 2 -12.45 17.70 11.95
CA THR A 2 -11.78 16.63 12.69
C THR A 2 -12.30 15.26 12.27
N ASN A 3 -11.42 14.30 12.17
CA ASN A 3 -11.79 12.93 11.89
C ASN A 3 -12.44 12.33 13.15
N ILE A 4 -13.67 11.82 13.03
CA ILE A 4 -14.43 11.26 14.14
C ILE A 4 -14.24 9.75 14.29
N PHE A 5 -13.49 9.11 13.40
CA PHE A 5 -13.27 7.67 13.43
C PHE A 5 -11.94 7.33 14.07
N LYS A 6 -11.89 6.19 14.74
CA LYS A 6 -10.64 5.68 15.32
C LYS A 6 -10.08 4.63 14.36
N ASP A 7 -9.04 5.00 13.65
CA ASP A 7 -8.46 4.15 12.62
C ASP A 7 -7.17 3.52 13.10
N SER A 8 -7.00 2.22 12.82
CA SER A 8 -5.72 1.57 13.02
C SER A 8 -4.87 1.80 11.76
N ARG A 9 -3.56 1.75 11.93
CA ARG A 9 -2.65 1.80 10.79
C ARG A 9 -2.88 0.62 9.85
N ARG A 10 -3.24 -0.54 10.40
CA ARG A 10 -3.58 -1.71 9.59
C ARG A 10 -4.76 -1.41 8.65
N ASP A 11 -5.82 -0.82 9.18
CA ASP A 11 -6.97 -0.45 8.37
C ASP A 11 -6.60 0.57 7.30
N LEU A 12 -5.83 1.59 7.67
CA LEU A 12 -5.43 2.63 6.72
C LEU A 12 -4.52 2.11 5.62
N ARG A 13 -3.65 1.13 5.91
CA ARG A 13 -2.83 0.48 4.87
C ARG A 13 -3.71 -0.26 3.87
N GLU A 14 -4.73 -0.95 4.35
CA GLU A 14 -5.66 -1.63 3.45
C GLU A 14 -6.40 -0.64 2.57
N ARG A 15 -6.81 0.49 3.12
CA ARG A 15 -7.46 1.56 2.36
C ARG A 15 -6.51 2.18 1.32
N ALA A 16 -5.23 2.30 1.66
CA ALA A 16 -4.23 2.75 0.69
C ALA A 16 -4.11 1.77 -0.47
N PHE A 17 -4.11 0.47 -0.19
CA PHE A 17 -4.12 -0.54 -1.23
C PHE A 17 -5.35 -0.39 -2.14
N GLN A 18 -6.53 -0.26 -1.55
CA GLN A 18 -7.78 -0.09 -2.31
C GLN A 18 -7.72 1.15 -3.19
N THR A 19 -7.19 2.24 -2.67
CA THR A 19 -7.05 3.50 -3.40
C THR A 19 -6.12 3.34 -4.61
N LEU A 20 -4.95 2.76 -4.37
CA LEU A 20 -3.96 2.56 -5.44
C LEU A 20 -4.48 1.60 -6.51
N PHE A 21 -5.23 0.58 -6.09
CA PHE A 21 -5.87 -0.33 -7.03
C PHE A 21 -6.88 0.43 -7.91
N ALA A 22 -7.74 1.23 -7.30
CA ALA A 22 -8.72 2.03 -8.05
C ALA A 22 -8.03 2.97 -9.05
N LEU A 23 -6.90 3.56 -8.65
CA LEU A 23 -6.16 4.50 -9.49
C LEU A 23 -5.54 3.85 -10.73
N GLU A 24 -5.37 2.52 -10.75
CA GLU A 24 -4.93 1.81 -11.96
C GLU A 24 -5.96 1.94 -13.10
N PHE A 25 -7.21 2.21 -12.74
CA PHE A 25 -8.31 2.34 -13.70
C PHE A 25 -8.71 3.79 -13.94
N GLY A 26 -8.00 4.74 -13.33
CA GLY A 26 -8.25 6.16 -13.52
C GLY A 26 -8.71 6.87 -12.26
N GLY A 27 -9.03 8.15 -12.41
CA GLY A 27 -9.49 8.98 -11.31
C GLY A 27 -8.38 9.77 -10.65
N GLU A 28 -8.76 10.54 -9.63
CA GLU A 28 -7.85 11.40 -8.90
C GLU A 28 -7.54 10.81 -7.52
N ALA A 29 -6.31 10.99 -7.06
CA ALA A 29 -5.83 10.38 -5.82
C ALA A 29 -6.70 10.74 -4.60
N LEU A 30 -7.00 12.02 -4.40
CA LEU A 30 -7.78 12.42 -3.23
C LEU A 30 -9.21 11.90 -3.27
N GLU A 31 -9.86 11.94 -4.42
CA GLU A 31 -11.20 11.41 -4.58
C GLU A 31 -11.26 9.90 -4.31
N GLN A 32 -10.31 9.16 -4.87
CA GLN A 32 -10.27 7.71 -4.66
C GLN A 32 -9.95 7.35 -3.22
N ALA A 33 -9.06 8.12 -2.58
CA ALA A 33 -8.73 7.90 -1.17
C ALA A 33 -9.94 8.21 -0.28
N HIS A 34 -10.67 9.27 -0.58
CA HIS A 34 -11.88 9.62 0.15
C HIS A 34 -12.92 8.51 0.03
N PHE A 35 -13.15 8.01 -1.18
CA PHE A 35 -14.08 6.91 -1.38
C PHE A 35 -13.64 5.65 -0.62
N ALA A 36 -12.36 5.27 -0.74
CA ALA A 36 -11.85 4.08 -0.05
C ALA A 36 -11.98 4.20 1.46
N TYR A 37 -11.89 5.42 1.99
CA TYR A 37 -12.00 5.64 3.42
C TYR A 37 -13.43 5.65 3.92
N THR A 38 -14.39 6.08 3.10
CA THR A 38 -15.74 6.38 3.57
C THR A 38 -16.84 5.43 3.09
N TYR A 39 -16.59 4.59 2.09
CA TYR A 39 -17.65 3.82 1.45
C TYR A 39 -18.41 2.88 2.39
N ASP A 40 -17.77 2.43 3.45
CA ASP A 40 -18.37 1.49 4.41
C ASP A 40 -18.65 2.14 5.77
N LYS A 41 -18.60 3.47 5.85
CA LYS A 41 -18.83 4.19 7.09
C LYS A 41 -20.23 4.80 7.11
N PRO A 42 -20.87 4.84 8.30
CA PRO A 42 -22.22 5.41 8.42
C PRO A 42 -22.17 6.93 8.51
N ILE A 43 -21.89 7.60 7.41
CA ILE A 43 -21.86 9.06 7.33
C ILE A 43 -22.94 9.54 6.37
N ASP A 44 -23.55 10.70 6.67
CA ASP A 44 -24.54 11.31 5.81
C ASP A 44 -23.87 12.26 4.81
N GLU A 45 -24.63 12.73 3.84
CA GLU A 45 -24.14 13.61 2.78
C GLU A 45 -23.66 14.97 3.27
N GLU A 46 -24.13 15.39 4.43
CA GLU A 46 -23.79 16.70 5.00
C GLU A 46 -22.51 16.67 5.81
N THR A 47 -22.05 15.48 6.18
CA THR A 47 -20.85 15.34 7.01
C THR A 47 -19.60 15.34 6.14
N GLU A 48 -18.71 16.31 6.37
CA GLU A 48 -17.41 16.33 5.74
C GLU A 48 -16.44 15.49 6.56
N VAL A 49 -15.74 14.59 5.89
CA VAL A 49 -14.76 13.70 6.52
C VAL A 49 -13.42 13.87 5.82
N ASP A 50 -12.40 14.22 6.59
CA ASP A 50 -11.06 14.34 6.05
C ASP A 50 -10.40 12.96 5.89
N VAL A 51 -9.65 12.80 4.82
CA VAL A 51 -8.83 11.60 4.63
C VAL A 51 -7.68 11.63 5.65
N PRO A 52 -7.51 10.56 6.44
CA PRO A 52 -6.41 10.54 7.41
C PRO A 52 -5.06 10.76 6.75
N ALA A 53 -4.20 11.50 7.45
CA ALA A 53 -2.89 11.87 6.92
C ALA A 53 -2.03 10.65 6.55
N PHE A 54 -2.06 9.59 7.36
CA PHE A 54 -1.28 8.40 7.09
C PHE A 54 -1.72 7.75 5.77
N LEU A 55 -3.03 7.61 5.55
CA LEU A 55 -3.57 7.06 4.31
C LEU A 55 -3.13 7.91 3.11
N LEU A 56 -3.32 9.22 3.21
CA LEU A 56 -2.99 10.12 2.11
C LEU A 56 -1.48 10.11 1.82
N SER A 57 -0.65 10.06 2.87
CA SER A 57 0.81 9.99 2.71
C SER A 57 1.25 8.73 1.96
N LEU A 58 0.64 7.59 2.26
CA LEU A 58 0.96 6.35 1.56
C LEU A 58 0.60 6.44 0.08
N VAL A 59 -0.57 6.92 -0.23
CA VAL A 59 -1.05 7.01 -1.62
C VAL A 59 -0.20 8.00 -2.42
N THR A 60 -0.04 9.22 -1.90
CA THR A 60 0.70 10.25 -2.62
C THR A 60 2.18 9.90 -2.74
N GLY A 61 2.76 9.34 -1.68
CA GLY A 61 4.16 8.94 -1.69
C GLY A 61 4.46 7.87 -2.73
N VAL A 62 3.63 6.84 -2.82
CA VAL A 62 3.82 5.80 -3.83
C VAL A 62 3.73 6.40 -5.23
N ARG A 63 2.79 7.30 -5.46
CA ARG A 63 2.63 7.90 -6.78
C ARG A 63 3.78 8.84 -7.15
N GLU A 64 4.26 9.61 -6.20
CA GLU A 64 5.38 10.53 -6.44
C GLU A 64 6.69 9.80 -6.68
N GLU A 65 6.91 8.66 -6.02
CA GLU A 65 8.15 7.90 -6.13
C GLU A 65 8.02 6.65 -6.99
N LEU A 66 6.99 6.59 -7.83
CA LEU A 66 6.65 5.39 -8.59
C LEU A 66 7.82 4.85 -9.41
N ALA A 67 8.48 5.70 -10.18
CA ALA A 67 9.59 5.26 -11.05
C ALA A 67 10.74 4.68 -10.23
N GLN A 68 11.07 5.31 -9.11
CA GLN A 68 12.15 4.84 -8.25
C GLN A 68 11.80 3.53 -7.57
N LEU A 69 10.56 3.42 -7.06
CA LEU A 69 10.08 2.18 -6.44
C LEU A 69 10.12 1.04 -7.44
N ASP A 70 9.61 1.25 -8.64
CA ASP A 70 9.57 0.23 -9.68
C ASP A 70 10.97 -0.23 -10.06
N SER A 71 11.91 0.70 -10.20
CA SER A 71 13.31 0.37 -10.52
C SER A 71 13.93 -0.51 -9.43
N GLN A 72 13.73 -0.15 -8.18
CA GLN A 72 14.28 -0.92 -7.05
C GLN A 72 13.67 -2.31 -6.96
N ILE A 73 12.34 -2.42 -7.18
CA ILE A 73 11.68 -3.72 -7.13
C ILE A 73 12.18 -4.62 -8.25
N GLU A 74 12.31 -4.09 -9.47
CA GLU A 74 12.77 -4.89 -10.61
C GLU A 74 14.15 -5.48 -10.39
N GLU A 75 15.04 -4.76 -9.71
CA GLU A 75 16.36 -5.28 -9.36
C GLU A 75 16.32 -6.54 -8.50
N LYS A 76 15.23 -6.72 -7.76
CA LYS A 76 15.08 -7.85 -6.82
C LYS A 76 14.22 -8.98 -7.38
N LEU A 77 13.67 -8.82 -8.58
CA LEU A 77 12.92 -9.89 -9.23
C LEU A 77 13.91 -10.86 -9.88
N LYS A 78 13.47 -12.11 -10.04
CA LYS A 78 14.28 -13.12 -10.73
C LYS A 78 14.43 -12.74 -12.19
N GLU A 79 15.55 -13.14 -12.78
CA GLU A 79 15.81 -12.93 -14.19
C GLU A 79 14.64 -13.42 -15.04
N GLY A 80 14.24 -12.62 -16.01
CA GLY A 80 13.10 -12.91 -16.87
C GLY A 80 11.76 -12.39 -16.37
N TRP A 81 11.72 -11.86 -15.14
CA TRP A 81 10.51 -11.25 -14.61
C TRP A 81 10.60 -9.72 -14.63
N SER A 82 9.45 -9.08 -14.78
CA SER A 82 9.34 -7.62 -14.71
C SER A 82 8.05 -7.26 -14.00
N LEU A 83 7.98 -6.03 -13.49
CA LEU A 83 6.77 -5.55 -12.82
C LEU A 83 5.54 -5.63 -13.72
N SER A 84 5.70 -5.35 -15.00
CA SER A 84 4.57 -5.37 -15.94
C SER A 84 3.97 -6.75 -16.12
N ARG A 85 4.71 -7.81 -15.79
CA ARG A 85 4.26 -9.19 -15.91
C ARG A 85 3.59 -9.71 -14.64
N LEU A 86 3.67 -8.95 -13.55
CA LEU A 86 3.01 -9.33 -12.30
C LEU A 86 1.54 -8.97 -12.35
N ILE A 87 0.72 -9.71 -11.60
CA ILE A 87 -0.67 -9.31 -11.43
C ILE A 87 -0.73 -7.98 -10.69
N VAL A 88 -1.79 -7.21 -10.95
CA VAL A 88 -1.94 -5.85 -10.42
C VAL A 88 -1.82 -5.81 -8.89
N THR A 89 -2.48 -6.75 -8.21
CA THR A 89 -2.45 -6.82 -6.75
C THR A 89 -1.03 -6.92 -6.20
N ASP A 90 -0.23 -7.82 -6.77
CA ASP A 90 1.16 -8.02 -6.33
C ASP A 90 2.00 -6.77 -6.58
N ARG A 91 1.84 -6.18 -7.75
CA ARG A 91 2.58 -4.97 -8.12
C ARG A 91 2.31 -3.82 -7.17
N ILE A 92 1.03 -3.59 -6.85
CA ILE A 92 0.64 -2.52 -5.94
C ILE A 92 1.16 -2.78 -4.53
N LEU A 93 1.06 -4.02 -4.05
CA LEU A 93 1.52 -4.35 -2.70
C LEU A 93 3.04 -4.26 -2.56
N LEU A 94 3.79 -4.60 -3.60
CA LEU A 94 5.24 -4.42 -3.59
C LEU A 94 5.59 -2.94 -3.49
N ARG A 95 4.94 -2.09 -4.28
CA ARG A 95 5.17 -0.64 -4.24
C ARG A 95 4.84 -0.06 -2.87
N LEU A 96 3.67 -0.41 -2.35
CA LEU A 96 3.21 0.10 -1.07
C LEU A 96 4.12 -0.34 0.08
N GLY A 97 4.49 -1.61 0.10
CA GLY A 97 5.38 -2.15 1.12
C GLY A 97 6.76 -1.53 1.08
N LEU A 98 7.35 -1.41 -0.10
CA LEU A 98 8.66 -0.81 -0.24
C LEU A 98 8.65 0.67 0.16
N TYR A 99 7.60 1.39 -0.22
CA TYR A 99 7.48 2.79 0.18
C TYR A 99 7.48 2.93 1.70
N GLU A 100 6.70 2.12 2.40
CA GLU A 100 6.66 2.19 3.85
C GLU A 100 8.00 1.81 4.49
N ILE A 101 8.64 0.77 3.99
CA ILE A 101 9.97 0.33 4.49
C ILE A 101 10.99 1.47 4.38
N THR A 102 10.99 2.18 3.27
CA THR A 102 12.02 3.18 2.99
C THR A 102 11.69 4.58 3.50
N SER A 103 10.42 4.89 3.74
CA SER A 103 9.98 6.26 4.02
C SER A 103 9.42 6.48 5.43
N PHE A 104 9.10 5.41 6.15
CA PHE A 104 8.54 5.53 7.51
C PHE A 104 9.50 4.89 8.51
N GLU A 105 10.44 5.69 9.04
CA GLU A 105 11.44 5.21 9.98
C GLU A 105 10.83 4.63 11.25
N GLU A 106 9.69 5.14 11.68
CA GLU A 106 9.02 4.66 12.88
C GLU A 106 8.38 3.28 12.72
N THR A 107 8.24 2.78 11.49
CA THR A 107 7.71 1.45 11.24
C THR A 107 8.86 0.49 10.98
N PRO A 108 9.09 -0.50 11.87
CA PRO A 108 10.11 -1.52 11.57
C PRO A 108 9.79 -2.23 10.26
N GLY A 109 10.83 -2.51 9.45
CA GLY A 109 10.63 -3.13 8.14
C GLY A 109 9.85 -4.45 8.20
N ARG A 110 10.11 -5.28 9.20
CA ARG A 110 9.38 -6.54 9.37
C ARG A 110 7.91 -6.33 9.66
N VAL A 111 7.56 -5.27 10.39
CA VAL A 111 6.16 -4.93 10.65
C VAL A 111 5.48 -4.53 9.36
N ALA A 112 6.13 -3.67 8.56
CA ALA A 112 5.58 -3.26 7.27
C ALA A 112 5.32 -4.46 6.36
N ILE A 113 6.29 -5.38 6.27
CA ILE A 113 6.14 -6.59 5.46
C ILE A 113 4.97 -7.44 5.94
N ASN A 114 4.88 -7.69 7.25
CA ASN A 114 3.81 -8.52 7.80
C ASN A 114 2.43 -7.93 7.51
N GLU A 115 2.29 -6.61 7.60
CA GLU A 115 1.02 -5.95 7.30
C GLU A 115 0.65 -6.06 5.82
N ILE A 116 1.63 -5.94 4.93
CA ILE A 116 1.41 -6.11 3.50
C ILE A 116 1.01 -7.56 3.18
N ILE A 117 1.64 -8.54 3.83
CA ILE A 117 1.31 -9.95 3.65
C ILE A 117 -0.14 -10.23 4.05
N GLU A 118 -0.63 -9.63 5.13
CA GLU A 118 -2.03 -9.81 5.53
C GLU A 118 -3.00 -9.28 4.47
N ILE A 119 -2.66 -8.17 3.82
CA ILE A 119 -3.46 -7.65 2.72
C ILE A 119 -3.42 -8.61 1.53
N ALA A 120 -2.23 -9.16 1.21
CA ALA A 120 -2.07 -10.11 0.13
C ALA A 120 -2.94 -11.36 0.34
N LYS A 121 -2.99 -11.86 1.56
CA LYS A 121 -3.82 -13.03 1.88
C LYS A 121 -5.30 -12.74 1.71
N LYS A 122 -5.73 -11.52 2.01
CA LYS A 122 -7.12 -11.12 1.92
C LYS A 122 -7.57 -10.90 0.46
N TYR A 123 -6.74 -10.28 -0.35
CA TYR A 123 -7.10 -9.88 -1.71
C TYR A 123 -6.50 -10.78 -2.81
N SER A 124 -5.61 -11.68 -2.44
CA SER A 124 -5.00 -12.62 -3.38
C SER A 124 -4.93 -14.00 -2.72
N ASP A 125 -3.72 -14.59 -2.60
CA ASP A 125 -3.57 -15.94 -2.06
C ASP A 125 -2.23 -16.12 -1.34
N GLU A 126 -2.00 -17.33 -0.83
CA GLU A 126 -0.76 -17.67 -0.13
C GLU A 126 0.46 -17.63 -1.05
N THR A 127 0.29 -17.96 -2.33
CA THR A 127 1.39 -17.89 -3.30
C THR A 127 1.87 -16.46 -3.47
N SER A 128 0.93 -15.51 -3.64
CA SER A 128 1.26 -14.09 -3.70
C SER A 128 1.92 -13.62 -2.40
N ALA A 129 1.39 -14.03 -1.25
CA ALA A 129 1.96 -13.63 0.04
C ALA A 129 3.42 -14.07 0.16
N LYS A 130 3.73 -15.29 -0.23
CA LYS A 130 5.11 -15.81 -0.19
C LYS A 130 6.02 -15.07 -1.16
N PHE A 131 5.54 -14.81 -2.36
CA PHE A 131 6.28 -14.08 -3.37
C PHE A 131 6.63 -12.67 -2.87
N ILE A 132 5.63 -11.94 -2.38
CA ILE A 132 5.81 -10.58 -1.86
C ILE A 132 6.78 -10.56 -0.70
N ASN A 133 6.66 -11.51 0.23
CA ASN A 133 7.60 -11.63 1.33
C ASN A 133 9.03 -11.83 0.84
N GLY A 134 9.23 -12.70 -0.15
CA GLY A 134 10.54 -12.97 -0.71
C GLY A 134 11.17 -11.74 -1.34
N VAL A 135 10.38 -10.91 -2.01
CA VAL A 135 10.90 -9.69 -2.63
C VAL A 135 11.18 -8.63 -1.57
N LEU A 136 10.20 -8.32 -0.72
CA LEU A 136 10.34 -7.23 0.26
C LEU A 136 11.38 -7.51 1.33
N SER A 137 11.57 -8.77 1.70
CA SER A 137 12.59 -9.13 2.70
C SER A 137 14.00 -8.75 2.28
N GLN A 138 14.25 -8.63 0.99
CA GLN A 138 15.56 -8.22 0.48
C GLN A 138 15.90 -6.76 0.77
N PHE A 139 14.89 -5.97 1.13
CA PHE A 139 15.07 -4.54 1.45
C PHE A 139 15.22 -4.29 2.95
N VAL A 140 15.09 -5.32 3.77
CA VAL A 140 15.17 -5.19 5.23
C VAL A 140 16.44 -5.87 5.71
N ILE A 141 17.23 -5.10 6.49
CA ILE A 141 18.43 -5.63 7.10
C ILE A 141 18.03 -6.09 8.50
N ASP A 142 18.20 -7.40 8.76
CA ASP A 142 17.95 -7.93 10.08
C ASP A 142 19.19 -7.66 10.94
N GLU A 143 18.98 -6.91 12.02
CA GLU A 143 20.05 -6.74 12.99
C GLU A 143 20.11 -7.99 13.88
N ALA A 144 21.28 -8.56 13.96
CA ALA A 144 21.51 -9.74 14.76
C ALA A 144 21.45 -9.42 16.25
#